data_b36023583c61b816c911ad2e798e1831
#
_entry.id   b36023583c61b816c911ad2e798e1831
#
_cell.length_a   1.000
_cell.length_b   1.000
_cell.length_c   1.000
_cell.angle_alpha   90.00
_cell.angle_beta   90.00
_cell.angle_gamma   90.00
#
_symmetry.space_group_name_H-M   'P 1'
#
loop_
_entity.id
_entity.type
_entity.pdbx_description
1 polymer ?
#
loop_
_entity_poly.entity_id
_entity_poly.type
_entity_poly.pdbx_seq_one_letter_code
_entity_poly.pdbx_strand_id
1 'polypeptide(L)'
;MRVIYDCDPGIDDTYALIYLAALAHTQDIELECVTTSAGNVDADQCARNAAWILSLCGLPTIPLAAGMQAPLEWELNTTPDTHGDTGLGYATAPTRHVEHDWAMLWCDAIDRGTDDLHLIITGPMTNLAAFAHLHPQHYAKLQHITVMGGAFLYPGNTTPTAEWNFWVDPHAAKHVFATTPTPITVCPLNVTERMILTPDHLERIIDTLGTSCLLYTSDAADE
;
A
#
# COMPACT_ATOMS: atom_id res chain seq x y z
N MET A 1 -4.74 17.94 -1.56
CA MET A 1 -5.09 16.72 -0.77
C MET A 1 -3.79 16.13 -0.22
N ARG A 2 -3.78 15.81 1.06
CA ARG A 2 -2.62 15.19 1.74
C ARG A 2 -2.86 13.70 1.86
N VAL A 3 -1.86 12.87 1.68
CA VAL A 3 -2.00 11.41 1.60
C VAL A 3 -0.99 10.72 2.49
N ILE A 4 -1.48 9.85 3.37
CA ILE A 4 -0.72 8.75 3.95
C ILE A 4 -1.01 7.52 3.09
N TYR A 5 0.02 6.84 2.62
CA TYR A 5 -0.13 5.61 1.84
C TYR A 5 0.45 4.43 2.60
N ASP A 6 -0.39 3.42 2.87
CA ASP A 6 -0.03 2.18 3.55
C ASP A 6 -0.20 1.00 2.60
N CYS A 7 0.86 0.22 2.38
CA CYS A 7 0.90 -0.79 1.32
C CYS A 7 1.79 -1.98 1.69
N ASP A 8 1.74 -3.04 0.90
CA ASP A 8 2.66 -4.19 1.00
C ASP A 8 3.29 -4.49 -0.38
N PRO A 9 4.14 -3.58 -0.92
CA PRO A 9 4.47 -3.50 -2.34
C PRO A 9 4.76 -4.82 -3.01
N GLY A 10 3.70 -5.25 -3.73
CA GLY A 10 3.73 -6.19 -4.81
C GLY A 10 3.84 -5.44 -6.16
N ILE A 11 3.57 -6.15 -7.25
CA ILE A 11 3.61 -5.58 -8.61
C ILE A 11 2.56 -4.47 -8.77
N ASP A 12 1.35 -4.67 -8.28
CA ASP A 12 0.23 -3.74 -8.36
C ASP A 12 0.42 -2.49 -7.48
N ASP A 13 0.90 -2.64 -6.24
CA ASP A 13 1.26 -1.50 -5.38
C ASP A 13 2.38 -0.64 -5.99
N THR A 14 3.25 -1.25 -6.79
CA THR A 14 4.29 -0.51 -7.53
C THR A 14 3.65 0.50 -8.48
N TYR A 15 2.61 0.11 -9.22
CA TYR A 15 1.87 1.03 -10.09
C TYR A 15 1.16 2.13 -9.28
N ALA A 16 0.61 1.78 -8.12
CA ALA A 16 -0.01 2.77 -7.23
C ALA A 16 1.02 3.79 -6.72
N LEU A 17 2.21 3.35 -6.31
CA LEU A 17 3.30 4.24 -5.90
C LEU A 17 3.77 5.15 -7.04
N ILE A 18 3.93 4.64 -8.25
CA ILE A 18 4.28 5.42 -9.44
C ILE A 18 3.20 6.48 -9.71
N TYR A 19 1.92 6.10 -9.61
CA TYR A 19 0.80 7.03 -9.82
C TYR A 19 0.76 8.13 -8.76
N LEU A 20 0.90 7.77 -7.48
CA LEU A 20 0.97 8.75 -6.39
C LEU A 20 2.18 9.69 -6.53
N ALA A 21 3.33 9.17 -6.96
CA ALA A 21 4.50 9.99 -7.25
C ALA A 21 4.25 10.98 -8.39
N ALA A 22 3.56 10.56 -9.45
CA ALA A 22 3.19 11.45 -10.55
C ALA A 22 2.26 12.58 -10.07
N LEU A 23 1.25 12.26 -9.25
CA LEU A 23 0.35 13.25 -8.65
C LEU A 23 1.08 14.21 -7.69
N ALA A 24 2.07 13.72 -6.95
CA ALA A 24 2.90 14.56 -6.07
C ALA A 24 3.78 15.54 -6.88
N HIS A 25 4.33 15.10 -8.02
CA HIS A 25 5.10 15.98 -8.92
C HIS A 25 4.24 17.10 -9.55
N THR A 26 2.97 16.82 -9.85
CA THR A 26 2.02 17.84 -10.36
C THR A 26 1.41 18.67 -9.25
N GLN A 27 1.74 18.40 -8.00
CA GLN A 27 1.18 19.07 -6.80
C GLN A 27 -0.34 18.88 -6.63
N ASP A 28 -0.91 17.84 -7.24
CA ASP A 28 -2.30 17.46 -7.03
C ASP A 28 -2.50 16.83 -5.64
N ILE A 29 -1.42 16.18 -5.13
CA ILE A 29 -1.35 15.67 -3.76
C ILE A 29 -0.04 16.09 -3.07
N GLU A 30 -0.05 16.08 -1.75
CA GLU A 30 1.12 16.04 -0.88
C GLU A 30 1.23 14.65 -0.27
N LEU A 31 2.22 13.87 -0.68
CA LEU A 31 2.47 12.54 -0.11
C LEU A 31 3.22 12.71 1.21
N GLU A 32 2.50 12.58 2.34
CA GLU A 32 3.01 12.80 3.68
C GLU A 32 4.03 11.76 4.10
N CYS A 33 3.67 10.52 3.92
CA CYS A 33 4.55 9.38 4.18
C CYS A 33 4.02 8.12 3.47
N VAL A 34 4.92 7.14 3.36
CA VAL A 34 4.59 5.78 2.95
C VAL A 34 4.93 4.84 4.10
N THR A 35 4.00 3.97 4.46
CA THR A 35 4.23 2.91 5.45
C THR A 35 3.95 1.56 4.83
N THR A 36 4.54 0.51 5.38
CA THR A 36 4.32 -0.84 4.85
C THR A 36 3.90 -1.79 5.95
N SER A 37 3.11 -2.79 5.59
CA SER A 37 2.78 -3.94 6.44
C SER A 37 3.30 -5.22 5.80
N ALA A 38 3.46 -6.27 6.60
CA ALA A 38 3.70 -7.59 6.06
C ALA A 38 2.42 -8.10 5.35
N GLY A 39 2.60 -8.65 4.16
CA GLY A 39 1.53 -9.15 3.31
C GLY A 39 2.12 -9.95 2.15
N ASN A 40 2.33 -9.33 0.99
CA ASN A 40 2.95 -9.99 -0.16
C ASN A 40 4.34 -10.56 0.15
N VAL A 41 5.14 -9.82 0.94
CA VAL A 41 6.42 -10.23 1.53
C VAL A 41 6.51 -9.69 2.97
N ASP A 42 7.65 -9.85 3.66
CA ASP A 42 7.85 -9.22 4.97
C ASP A 42 7.83 -7.67 4.89
N ALA A 43 7.46 -7.02 5.99
CA ALA A 43 7.27 -5.56 6.01
C ALA A 43 8.55 -4.78 5.70
N ASP A 44 9.71 -5.30 6.07
CA ASP A 44 11.01 -4.68 5.77
C ASP A 44 11.33 -4.77 4.27
N GLN A 45 11.02 -5.90 3.64
CA GLN A 45 11.17 -6.03 2.18
C GLN A 45 10.18 -5.12 1.46
N CYS A 46 8.93 -5.05 1.93
CA CYS A 46 7.94 -4.08 1.43
C CYS A 46 8.48 -2.64 1.51
N ALA A 47 9.08 -2.26 2.63
CA ALA A 47 9.66 -0.92 2.81
C ALA A 47 10.87 -0.67 1.89
N ARG A 48 11.73 -1.68 1.69
CA ARG A 48 12.83 -1.58 0.70
C ARG A 48 12.30 -1.38 -0.71
N ASN A 49 11.25 -2.13 -1.08
CA ASN A 49 10.59 -2.01 -2.38
C ASN A 49 10.02 -0.60 -2.58
N ALA A 50 9.19 -0.13 -1.65
CA ALA A 50 8.58 1.21 -1.71
C ALA A 50 9.64 2.30 -1.83
N ALA A 51 10.69 2.23 -1.02
CA ALA A 51 11.77 3.20 -1.03
C ALA A 51 12.56 3.23 -2.36
N TRP A 52 12.76 2.06 -2.96
CA TRP A 52 13.41 1.98 -4.27
C TRP A 52 12.54 2.60 -5.35
N ILE A 53 11.24 2.26 -5.39
CA ILE A 53 10.28 2.82 -6.34
C ILE A 53 10.19 4.34 -6.20
N LEU A 54 10.03 4.86 -4.98
CA LEU A 54 10.03 6.31 -4.74
C LEU A 54 11.32 6.99 -5.21
N SER A 55 12.47 6.33 -5.01
CA SER A 55 13.76 6.84 -5.51
C SER A 55 13.80 6.90 -7.04
N LEU A 56 13.31 5.87 -7.73
CA LEU A 56 13.20 5.84 -9.20
C LEU A 56 12.27 6.93 -9.72
N CYS A 57 11.21 7.22 -8.97
CA CYS A 57 10.26 8.30 -9.27
C CYS A 57 10.76 9.70 -8.88
N GLY A 58 12.00 9.84 -8.38
CA GLY A 58 12.57 11.15 -8.02
C GLY A 58 12.08 11.70 -6.68
N LEU A 59 11.50 10.87 -5.81
CA LEU A 59 10.97 11.22 -4.48
C LEU A 59 11.69 10.48 -3.33
N PRO A 60 13.05 10.44 -3.29
CA PRO A 60 13.79 9.65 -2.28
C PRO A 60 13.66 10.18 -0.85
N THR A 61 13.09 11.37 -0.67
CA THR A 61 12.98 12.07 0.62
C THR A 61 11.61 11.91 1.29
N ILE A 62 10.66 11.25 0.65
CA ILE A 62 9.37 10.94 1.29
C ILE A 62 9.64 10.09 2.54
N PRO A 63 9.10 10.50 3.72
CA PRO A 63 9.21 9.71 4.93
C PRO A 63 8.64 8.31 4.71
N LEU A 64 9.41 7.27 5.11
CA LEU A 64 9.02 5.89 4.89
C LEU A 64 9.46 5.01 6.04
N ALA A 65 8.57 4.13 6.51
CA ALA A 65 8.88 3.17 7.57
C ALA A 65 8.14 1.83 7.36
N ALA A 66 8.79 0.75 7.76
CA ALA A 66 8.14 -0.54 7.91
C ALA A 66 7.25 -0.55 9.17
N GLY A 67 6.04 -1.03 9.02
CA GLY A 67 5.09 -1.19 10.10
C GLY A 67 5.07 -2.60 10.68
N MET A 68 3.87 -3.13 10.86
CA MET A 68 3.66 -4.43 11.50
C MET A 68 4.30 -5.56 10.71
N GLN A 69 5.10 -6.36 11.42
CA GLN A 69 5.90 -7.43 10.83
C GLN A 69 5.12 -8.74 10.65
N ALA A 70 3.93 -8.83 11.24
CA ALA A 70 3.08 -10.01 11.17
C ALA A 70 1.62 -9.60 11.38
N PRO A 71 0.66 -10.43 10.90
CA PRO A 71 -0.76 -10.31 11.24
C PRO A 71 -1.01 -10.34 12.76
N LEU A 72 -2.17 -9.81 13.21
CA LEU A 72 -2.45 -9.66 14.64
C LEU A 72 -2.48 -10.98 15.42
N GLU A 73 -3.06 -12.03 14.86
CA GLU A 73 -3.36 -13.25 15.62
C GLU A 73 -2.88 -14.54 14.94
N TRP A 74 -2.43 -14.52 13.68
CA TRP A 74 -1.94 -15.74 13.04
C TRP A 74 -0.63 -15.53 12.26
N GLU A 75 -0.11 -16.61 11.69
CA GLU A 75 1.17 -16.59 10.98
C GLU A 75 1.04 -15.83 9.65
N LEU A 76 2.10 -15.11 9.29
CA LEU A 76 2.20 -14.47 8.00
C LEU A 76 2.27 -15.52 6.89
N ASN A 77 1.41 -15.34 5.90
CA ASN A 77 1.54 -15.99 4.61
C ASN A 77 1.93 -14.95 3.57
N THR A 78 2.82 -15.30 2.68
CA THR A 78 3.31 -14.42 1.59
C THR A 78 2.93 -15.00 0.22
N THR A 79 3.11 -14.21 -0.85
CA THR A 79 2.68 -14.57 -2.21
C THR A 79 3.84 -14.69 -3.21
N PRO A 80 4.86 -15.55 -2.98
CA PRO A 80 5.98 -15.68 -3.90
C PRO A 80 5.53 -16.15 -5.30
N ASP A 81 4.46 -16.95 -5.38
CA ASP A 81 3.91 -17.44 -6.65
C ASP A 81 3.24 -16.35 -7.49
N THR A 82 2.86 -15.22 -6.87
CA THR A 82 2.18 -14.10 -7.57
C THR A 82 3.13 -12.93 -7.80
N HIS A 83 3.89 -12.54 -6.77
CA HIS A 83 4.71 -11.33 -6.79
C HIS A 83 6.22 -11.62 -6.77
N GLY A 84 6.64 -12.90 -6.87
CA GLY A 84 8.03 -13.30 -6.75
C GLY A 84 8.56 -13.24 -5.31
N ASP A 85 9.76 -13.78 -5.09
CA ASP A 85 10.36 -13.91 -3.75
C ASP A 85 10.60 -12.57 -3.03
N THR A 86 10.76 -11.50 -3.80
CA THR A 86 11.01 -10.14 -3.28
C THR A 86 9.80 -9.21 -3.39
N GLY A 87 8.68 -9.68 -3.91
CA GLY A 87 7.47 -8.90 -4.12
C GLY A 87 7.44 -8.08 -5.41
N LEU A 88 8.56 -7.98 -6.14
CA LEU A 88 8.68 -7.15 -7.36
C LEU A 88 8.89 -7.97 -8.64
N GLY A 89 8.36 -9.19 -8.70
CA GLY A 89 8.55 -10.08 -9.83
C GLY A 89 10.02 -10.41 -10.03
N TYR A 90 10.58 -10.04 -11.16
CA TYR A 90 12.01 -10.26 -11.48
C TYR A 90 12.94 -9.18 -10.93
N ALA A 91 12.40 -8.07 -10.43
CA ALA A 91 13.19 -6.98 -9.91
C ALA A 91 13.53 -7.20 -8.41
N THR A 92 14.65 -6.65 -7.98
CA THR A 92 15.07 -6.72 -6.58
C THR A 92 15.51 -5.35 -6.11
N ALA A 93 14.84 -4.84 -5.08
CA ALA A 93 15.21 -3.58 -4.46
C ALA A 93 16.60 -3.71 -3.79
N PRO A 94 17.44 -2.67 -3.87
CA PRO A 94 18.72 -2.63 -3.18
C PRO A 94 18.53 -2.76 -1.66
N THR A 95 19.43 -3.51 -1.02
CA THR A 95 19.46 -3.58 0.45
C THR A 95 19.74 -2.21 1.04
N ARG A 96 18.89 -1.77 1.96
CA ARG A 96 19.03 -0.50 2.69
C ARG A 96 18.50 -0.63 4.12
N HIS A 97 18.89 0.30 4.97
CA HIS A 97 18.31 0.43 6.30
C HIS A 97 16.83 0.81 6.18
N VAL A 98 16.01 0.24 7.06
CA VAL A 98 14.57 0.48 7.14
C VAL A 98 14.25 1.05 8.52
N GLU A 99 13.51 2.15 8.55
CA GLU A 99 12.97 2.72 9.77
C GLU A 99 11.71 1.98 10.19
N HIS A 100 11.39 2.02 11.49
CA HIS A 100 10.22 1.31 12.07
C HIS A 100 9.25 2.23 12.82
N ASP A 101 9.49 3.54 12.82
CA ASP A 101 8.65 4.52 13.51
C ASP A 101 7.39 4.91 12.72
N TRP A 102 6.79 3.94 12.03
CA TRP A 102 5.65 4.14 11.14
C TRP A 102 4.46 4.85 11.82
N ALA A 103 4.12 4.47 13.06
CA ALA A 103 3.00 5.05 13.78
C ALA A 103 3.23 6.53 14.12
N MET A 104 4.48 6.95 14.34
CA MET A 104 4.83 8.35 14.55
C MET A 104 4.68 9.17 13.28
N LEU A 105 5.01 8.61 12.11
CA LEU A 105 4.75 9.29 10.83
C LEU A 105 3.26 9.60 10.64
N TRP A 106 2.38 8.66 11.04
CA TRP A 106 0.94 8.91 11.00
C TRP A 106 0.50 9.96 12.02
N CYS A 107 1.03 9.90 13.25
CA CYS A 107 0.75 10.92 14.26
C CYS A 107 1.12 12.32 13.77
N ASP A 108 2.33 12.49 13.22
CA ASP A 108 2.84 13.76 12.72
C ASP A 108 1.96 14.30 11.58
N ALA A 109 1.56 13.44 10.64
CA ALA A 109 0.67 13.83 9.55
C ALA A 109 -0.72 14.26 10.07
N ILE A 110 -1.28 13.54 11.06
CA ILE A 110 -2.57 13.84 11.67
C ILE A 110 -2.51 15.15 12.48
N ASP A 111 -1.42 15.41 13.19
CA ASP A 111 -1.27 16.62 14.00
C ASP A 111 -1.07 17.90 13.14
N ARG A 112 -0.67 17.75 11.88
CA ARG A 112 -0.67 18.84 10.89
C ARG A 112 -2.07 19.23 10.43
N GLY A 113 -3.10 18.42 10.68
CA GLY A 113 -4.50 18.62 10.31
C GLY A 113 -5.11 17.42 9.60
N THR A 114 -6.42 17.28 9.66
CA THR A 114 -7.14 16.10 9.14
C THR A 114 -8.14 16.38 8.04
N ASP A 115 -8.53 17.63 7.82
CA ASP A 115 -9.65 17.99 6.92
C ASP A 115 -9.39 17.55 5.46
N ASP A 116 -8.14 17.55 5.02
CA ASP A 116 -7.71 17.15 3.68
C ASP A 116 -6.77 15.93 3.68
N LEU A 117 -6.61 15.28 4.84
CA LEU A 117 -5.75 14.10 5.00
C LEU A 117 -6.52 12.83 4.68
N HIS A 118 -6.00 12.07 3.73
CA HIS A 118 -6.52 10.78 3.32
C HIS A 118 -5.54 9.66 3.66
N LEU A 119 -6.02 8.65 4.37
CA LEU A 119 -5.30 7.39 4.57
C LEU A 119 -5.75 6.40 3.50
N ILE A 120 -4.84 5.99 2.65
CA ILE A 120 -5.08 4.99 1.59
C ILE A 120 -4.31 3.73 1.95
N ILE A 121 -5.01 2.61 2.01
CA ILE A 121 -4.45 1.30 2.38
C ILE A 121 -4.68 0.34 1.21
N THR A 122 -3.64 -0.22 0.66
CA THR A 122 -3.69 -1.24 -0.41
C THR A 122 -3.16 -2.59 0.03
N GLY A 123 -2.54 -2.67 1.20
CA GLY A 123 -2.17 -3.90 1.88
C GLY A 123 -3.14 -4.35 2.98
N PRO A 124 -2.76 -5.35 3.80
CA PRO A 124 -3.51 -5.76 4.98
C PRO A 124 -3.70 -4.62 5.97
N MET A 125 -4.86 -4.54 6.62
CA MET A 125 -5.19 -3.47 7.58
C MET A 125 -4.48 -3.59 8.94
N THR A 126 -3.41 -4.36 9.04
CA THR A 126 -2.70 -4.64 10.29
C THR A 126 -2.18 -3.37 10.95
N ASN A 127 -1.58 -2.47 10.16
CA ASN A 127 -1.11 -1.17 10.67
C ASN A 127 -2.27 -0.34 11.24
N LEU A 128 -3.38 -0.24 10.53
CA LEU A 128 -4.53 0.56 10.98
C LEU A 128 -5.14 0.01 12.27
N ALA A 129 -5.25 -1.32 12.39
CA ALA A 129 -5.74 -1.96 13.59
C ALA A 129 -4.78 -1.77 14.79
N ALA A 130 -3.47 -1.90 14.55
CA ALA A 130 -2.45 -1.61 15.57
C ALA A 130 -2.46 -0.14 15.97
N PHE A 131 -2.60 0.78 15.01
CA PHE A 131 -2.69 2.22 15.28
C PHE A 131 -3.88 2.60 16.15
N ALA A 132 -5.04 1.97 15.93
CA ALA A 132 -6.22 2.15 16.76
C ALA A 132 -5.94 1.82 18.24
N HIS A 133 -5.09 0.83 18.50
CA HIS A 133 -4.70 0.43 19.85
C HIS A 133 -3.58 1.31 20.42
N LEU A 134 -2.54 1.59 19.63
CA LEU A 134 -1.35 2.33 20.07
C LEU A 134 -1.63 3.82 20.24
N HIS A 135 -2.42 4.42 19.33
CA HIS A 135 -2.69 5.85 19.26
C HIS A 135 -4.18 6.16 19.10
N PRO A 136 -5.04 5.75 20.05
CA PRO A 136 -6.52 5.84 19.91
C PRO A 136 -7.01 7.28 19.70
N GLN A 137 -6.31 8.27 20.26
CA GLN A 137 -6.68 9.68 20.09
C GLN A 137 -6.41 10.19 18.66
N HIS A 138 -5.33 9.74 18.02
CA HIS A 138 -5.04 10.07 16.62
C HIS A 138 -5.94 9.28 15.68
N TYR A 139 -6.13 7.99 15.96
CA TYR A 139 -7.07 7.15 15.20
C TYR A 139 -8.47 7.77 15.12
N ALA A 140 -8.97 8.30 16.24
CA ALA A 140 -10.28 8.95 16.29
C ALA A 140 -10.38 10.25 15.46
N LYS A 141 -9.26 10.84 15.07
CA LYS A 141 -9.22 12.05 14.23
C LYS A 141 -9.23 11.75 12.72
N LEU A 142 -8.95 10.52 12.29
CA LEU A 142 -8.98 10.16 10.87
C LEU A 142 -10.38 10.37 10.29
N GLN A 143 -10.48 11.04 9.14
CA GLN A 143 -11.75 11.39 8.51
C GLN A 143 -11.96 10.70 7.16
N HIS A 144 -10.88 10.42 6.45
CA HIS A 144 -10.92 9.84 5.11
C HIS A 144 -10.03 8.59 5.07
N ILE A 145 -10.66 7.42 5.06
CA ILE A 145 -9.98 6.14 4.99
C ILE A 145 -10.48 5.40 3.74
N THR A 146 -9.56 5.02 2.88
CA THR A 146 -9.85 4.19 1.70
C THR A 146 -9.02 2.91 1.80
N VAL A 147 -9.67 1.77 1.62
CA VAL A 147 -9.04 0.45 1.73
C VAL A 147 -9.30 -0.33 0.45
N MET A 148 -8.24 -0.88 -0.15
CA MET A 148 -8.36 -1.94 -1.15
C MET A 148 -8.47 -3.29 -0.45
N GLY A 149 -9.51 -4.04 -0.75
CA GLY A 149 -9.67 -5.39 -0.21
C GLY A 149 -11.10 -5.87 -0.12
N GLY A 150 -11.24 -7.14 0.20
CA GLY A 150 -12.51 -7.80 0.35
C GLY A 150 -13.17 -8.22 -0.97
N ALA A 151 -14.17 -9.09 -0.84
CA ALA A 151 -14.98 -9.58 -1.94
C ALA A 151 -16.46 -9.56 -1.51
N PHE A 152 -17.21 -8.54 -1.95
CA PHE A 152 -18.58 -8.29 -1.50
C PHE A 152 -19.57 -8.86 -2.53
N LEU A 153 -20.28 -9.94 -2.17
CA LEU A 153 -21.17 -10.70 -3.07
C LEU A 153 -20.43 -11.11 -4.37
N TYR A 154 -19.16 -11.45 -4.25
CA TYR A 154 -18.24 -11.74 -5.34
C TYR A 154 -17.29 -12.86 -4.90
N PRO A 155 -16.78 -13.70 -5.81
CA PRO A 155 -15.77 -14.70 -5.47
C PRO A 155 -14.49 -14.04 -4.92
N GLY A 156 -13.85 -14.73 -3.99
CA GLY A 156 -12.50 -14.34 -3.53
C GLY A 156 -11.41 -14.76 -4.53
N ASN A 157 -10.23 -14.23 -4.37
CA ASN A 157 -9.04 -14.63 -5.12
C ASN A 157 -8.10 -15.56 -4.33
N THR A 158 -8.29 -15.67 -3.02
CA THR A 158 -7.46 -16.51 -2.14
C THR A 158 -8.22 -17.75 -1.66
N THR A 159 -9.46 -17.55 -1.27
CA THR A 159 -10.41 -18.63 -0.99
C THR A 159 -11.69 -18.38 -1.81
N PRO A 160 -12.65 -19.29 -1.84
CA PRO A 160 -13.91 -19.05 -2.57
C PRO A 160 -14.64 -17.76 -2.16
N THR A 161 -14.35 -17.20 -0.99
CA THR A 161 -15.07 -16.06 -0.44
C THR A 161 -14.16 -14.94 0.11
N ALA A 162 -12.84 -15.12 0.14
CA ALA A 162 -11.90 -14.16 0.71
C ALA A 162 -10.95 -13.59 -0.34
N GLU A 163 -10.80 -12.28 -0.29
CA GLU A 163 -9.76 -11.53 -0.98
C GLU A 163 -8.48 -11.53 -0.11
N TRP A 164 -7.31 -11.40 -0.77
CA TRP A 164 -5.99 -11.58 -0.18
C TRP A 164 -5.72 -10.67 1.03
N ASN A 165 -5.87 -9.37 0.94
CA ASN A 165 -5.56 -8.44 2.01
C ASN A 165 -6.41 -8.70 3.28
N PHE A 166 -7.69 -9.03 3.08
CA PHE A 166 -8.58 -9.39 4.18
C PHE A 166 -8.29 -10.78 4.72
N TRP A 167 -7.79 -11.69 3.89
CA TRP A 167 -7.43 -13.04 4.29
C TRP A 167 -6.09 -13.08 5.05
N VAL A 168 -5.12 -12.23 4.68
CA VAL A 168 -3.82 -12.14 5.38
C VAL A 168 -4.01 -11.74 6.84
N ASP A 169 -4.85 -10.75 7.12
CA ASP A 169 -5.18 -10.38 8.50
C ASP A 169 -6.67 -10.11 8.71
N PRO A 170 -7.49 -11.16 8.82
CA PRO A 170 -8.93 -11.01 9.05
C PRO A 170 -9.26 -10.43 10.42
N HIS A 171 -8.35 -10.57 11.40
CA HIS A 171 -8.52 -10.00 12.73
C HIS A 171 -8.35 -8.50 12.71
N ALA A 172 -7.36 -7.99 11.97
CA ALA A 172 -7.21 -6.56 11.72
C ALA A 172 -8.44 -5.99 10.98
N ALA A 173 -8.87 -6.64 9.88
CA ALA A 173 -10.05 -6.24 9.15
C ALA A 173 -11.29 -6.17 10.07
N LYS A 174 -11.57 -7.24 10.82
CA LYS A 174 -12.66 -7.27 11.79
C LYS A 174 -12.57 -6.15 12.81
N HIS A 175 -11.37 -5.92 13.38
CA HIS A 175 -11.16 -4.89 14.39
C HIS A 175 -11.45 -3.50 13.81
N VAL A 176 -10.88 -3.17 12.67
CA VAL A 176 -11.05 -1.89 12.00
C VAL A 176 -12.52 -1.60 11.70
N PHE A 177 -13.24 -2.52 11.05
CA PHE A 177 -14.65 -2.33 10.73
C PHE A 177 -15.57 -2.26 11.96
N ALA A 178 -15.16 -2.86 13.09
CA ALA A 178 -15.92 -2.80 14.32
C ALA A 178 -15.67 -1.54 15.16
N THR A 179 -14.52 -0.88 15.02
CA THR A 179 -14.07 0.18 15.93
C THR A 179 -13.88 1.55 15.29
N THR A 180 -13.73 1.62 13.96
CA THR A 180 -13.51 2.91 13.32
C THR A 180 -14.71 3.84 13.52
N PRO A 181 -14.48 5.09 13.97
CA PRO A 181 -15.55 6.07 14.11
C PRO A 181 -15.95 6.68 12.77
N THR A 182 -15.18 6.45 11.72
CA THR A 182 -15.28 7.07 10.41
C THR A 182 -15.70 6.06 9.35
N PRO A 183 -16.59 6.40 8.43
CA PRO A 183 -16.92 5.56 7.30
C PRO A 183 -15.67 5.24 6.46
N ILE A 184 -15.49 3.97 6.11
CA ILE A 184 -14.41 3.49 5.25
C ILE A 184 -14.94 3.36 3.83
N THR A 185 -14.24 3.92 2.85
CA THR A 185 -14.44 3.59 1.45
C THR A 185 -13.68 2.30 1.14
N VAL A 186 -14.39 1.27 0.68
CA VAL A 186 -13.77 0.00 0.31
C VAL A 186 -13.77 -0.16 -1.21
N CYS A 187 -12.62 -0.51 -1.77
CA CYS A 187 -12.41 -0.86 -3.17
C CYS A 187 -12.19 -2.39 -3.25
N PRO A 188 -13.26 -3.19 -3.38
CA PRO A 188 -13.16 -4.65 -3.35
C PRO A 188 -12.82 -5.25 -4.73
N LEU A 189 -12.56 -6.56 -4.78
CA LEU A 189 -12.23 -7.30 -6.02
C LEU A 189 -13.17 -7.02 -7.18
N ASN A 190 -14.47 -6.97 -6.93
CA ASN A 190 -15.45 -6.67 -7.98
C ASN A 190 -15.32 -5.28 -8.62
N VAL A 191 -14.51 -4.41 -8.04
CA VAL A 191 -14.09 -3.12 -8.62
C VAL A 191 -12.69 -3.25 -9.21
N THR A 192 -11.73 -3.78 -8.45
CA THR A 192 -10.31 -3.76 -8.83
C THR A 192 -9.99 -4.69 -10.00
N GLU A 193 -10.66 -5.82 -10.16
CA GLU A 193 -10.52 -6.69 -11.32
C GLU A 193 -10.99 -6.06 -12.66
N ARG A 194 -11.65 -4.91 -12.60
CA ARG A 194 -12.02 -4.12 -13.80
C ARG A 194 -10.98 -3.08 -14.17
N MET A 195 -9.99 -2.86 -13.31
CA MET A 195 -8.87 -1.94 -13.54
C MET A 195 -7.79 -2.69 -14.32
N ILE A 196 -7.90 -2.67 -15.65
CA ILE A 196 -6.99 -3.39 -16.54
C ILE A 196 -5.98 -2.40 -17.12
N LEU A 197 -4.70 -2.67 -16.89
CA LEU A 197 -3.62 -2.01 -17.62
C LEU A 197 -3.47 -2.68 -18.98
N THR A 198 -3.69 -1.92 -20.04
CA THR A 198 -3.47 -2.37 -21.41
C THR A 198 -2.05 -2.04 -21.86
N PRO A 199 -1.50 -2.70 -22.91
CA PRO A 199 -0.23 -2.31 -23.50
C PRO A 199 -0.15 -0.82 -23.84
N ASP A 200 -1.23 -0.23 -24.38
CA ASP A 200 -1.29 1.21 -24.69
C ASP A 200 -1.16 2.09 -23.43
N HIS A 201 -1.71 1.64 -22.28
CA HIS A 201 -1.52 2.35 -21.01
C HIS A 201 -0.06 2.28 -20.56
N LEU A 202 0.58 1.12 -20.70
CA LEU A 202 1.99 0.95 -20.35
C LEU A 202 2.90 1.81 -21.23
N GLU A 203 2.68 1.82 -22.56
CA GLU A 203 3.43 2.68 -23.49
C GLU A 203 3.31 4.17 -23.09
N ARG A 204 2.11 4.63 -22.75
CA ARG A 204 1.90 6.03 -22.30
C ARG A 204 2.62 6.33 -20.98
N ILE A 205 2.63 5.39 -20.02
CA ILE A 205 3.37 5.53 -18.77
C ILE A 205 4.88 5.63 -19.08
N ILE A 206 5.40 4.76 -19.93
CA ILE A 206 6.78 4.71 -20.39
C ILE A 206 7.18 6.04 -21.02
N ASP A 207 6.41 6.54 -21.97
CA ASP A 207 6.67 7.80 -22.66
C ASP A 207 6.69 9.01 -21.74
N THR A 208 5.88 8.96 -20.67
CA THR A 208 5.74 10.07 -19.71
C THR A 208 6.87 10.08 -18.68
N LEU A 209 7.28 8.91 -18.20
CA LEU A 209 8.23 8.77 -17.07
C LEU A 209 9.70 8.71 -17.52
N GLY A 210 9.96 8.54 -18.82
CA GLY A 210 11.31 8.35 -19.36
C GLY A 210 11.95 7.02 -18.97
N THR A 211 13.18 6.80 -19.45
CA THR A 211 13.88 5.50 -19.38
C THR A 211 14.19 4.96 -17.98
N SER A 212 14.13 5.75 -16.93
CA SER A 212 14.47 5.31 -15.58
C SER A 212 13.41 4.40 -14.92
N CYS A 213 12.13 4.56 -15.28
CA CYS A 213 11.05 3.66 -14.85
C CYS A 213 10.85 2.47 -15.81
N LEU A 214 11.47 2.49 -16.97
CA LEU A 214 11.31 1.51 -18.05
C LEU A 214 11.79 0.11 -17.69
N LEU A 215 12.84 0.00 -16.89
CA LEU A 215 13.45 -1.29 -16.52
C LEU A 215 12.50 -2.20 -15.71
N TYR A 216 11.50 -1.61 -15.09
CA TYR A 216 10.54 -2.38 -14.27
C TYR A 216 9.30 -2.81 -15.07
N THR A 217 8.85 -1.99 -16.04
CA THR A 217 7.57 -2.24 -16.72
C THR A 217 7.68 -3.19 -17.91
N SER A 218 8.86 -3.32 -18.54
CA SER A 218 9.04 -4.17 -19.72
C SER A 218 9.02 -5.66 -19.40
N ASP A 219 9.54 -6.05 -18.24
CA ASP A 219 9.64 -7.47 -17.86
C ASP A 219 8.36 -8.02 -17.22
N ALA A 220 7.51 -7.16 -16.67
CA ALA A 220 6.23 -7.55 -16.05
C ALA A 220 5.06 -7.65 -17.07
N ALA A 221 5.24 -7.20 -18.31
CA ALA A 221 4.20 -7.19 -19.33
C ALA A 221 4.20 -8.45 -20.23
N ASP A 222 5.17 -9.34 -20.08
CA ASP A 222 5.33 -10.55 -20.91
C ASP A 222 4.76 -11.83 -20.25
N GLU A 223 4.08 -11.72 -19.11
CA GLU A 223 3.28 -12.76 -18.47
C GLU A 223 1.78 -12.36 -18.37
#